data_63025e54aa9ef173e389b6a1b3d1abb8
#
_entry.id   63025e54aa9ef173e389b6a1b3d1abb8
#
_cell.length_a   1.000
_cell.length_b   1.000
_cell.length_c   1.000
_cell.angle_alpha   90.00
_cell.angle_beta   90.00
_cell.angle_gamma   90.00
#
_symmetry.space_group_name_H-M   'P 1'
#
loop_
_entity.id
_entity.type
_entity.pdbx_description
1 polymer ?
#
loop_
_entity_poly.entity_id
_entity_poly.type
_entity_poly.pdbx_seq_one_letter_code
_entity_poly.pdbx_strand_id
1 'polypeptide(L)'
;PSRSSQVAQSACDNSGSAPGPMGPTRLTFTKPVIAAIEGYAVAGGLALALMCDLRVAARGATFGVFCRRWGVPLIDGGTVRLPRIVGMGRALDMILTGRPVGADEALAMGLATMVVEDGQALAAAQALAARIAAFPQACMLADRASAYAQWDLPLAEALRREGAGGF
;
A
#
# COMPACT_ATOMS: atom_id res chain seq x y z
N PRO A 1 -27.81 0.01 -22.88
CA PRO A 1 -26.51 0.37 -22.35
C PRO A 1 -25.83 1.32 -23.32
N SER A 2 -25.49 2.54 -22.86
CA SER A 2 -24.84 3.55 -23.68
C SER A 2 -23.40 3.11 -24.01
N ARG A 3 -22.88 3.53 -25.18
CA ARG A 3 -21.50 3.22 -25.61
C ARG A 3 -20.43 3.60 -24.56
N SER A 4 -20.72 4.56 -23.69
CA SER A 4 -19.84 4.98 -22.58
C SER A 4 -19.69 3.92 -21.49
N SER A 5 -20.73 3.09 -21.23
CA SER A 5 -20.63 2.01 -20.24
C SER A 5 -19.84 0.79 -20.74
N GLN A 6 -19.79 0.57 -22.06
CA GLN A 6 -19.00 -0.52 -22.64
C GLN A 6 -17.50 -0.20 -22.71
N VAL A 7 -17.12 1.08 -22.91
CA VAL A 7 -15.70 1.49 -22.92
C VAL A 7 -15.09 1.40 -21.52
N ALA A 8 -15.86 1.72 -20.47
CA ALA A 8 -15.38 1.58 -19.10
C ALA A 8 -15.19 0.11 -18.67
N GLN A 9 -16.00 -0.81 -19.18
CA GLN A 9 -15.87 -2.25 -18.88
C GLN A 9 -14.70 -2.94 -19.59
N SER A 10 -14.28 -2.43 -20.76
CA SER A 10 -13.14 -3.01 -21.50
C SER A 10 -11.76 -2.61 -20.93
N ALA A 11 -11.69 -1.59 -20.09
CA ALA A 11 -10.45 -1.11 -19.50
C ALA A 11 -10.09 -1.81 -18.15
N CYS A 12 -11.02 -2.54 -17.54
CA CYS A 12 -10.81 -3.29 -16.31
C CYS A 12 -10.75 -4.79 -16.63
N ASP A 13 -9.57 -5.28 -16.98
CA ASP A 13 -9.33 -6.73 -16.97
C ASP A 13 -9.25 -7.20 -15.51
N ASN A 14 -10.25 -7.95 -15.09
CA ASN A 14 -10.33 -8.55 -13.76
C ASN A 14 -9.48 -9.81 -13.60
N SER A 15 -8.71 -10.21 -14.63
CA SER A 15 -7.79 -11.36 -14.58
C SER A 15 -6.62 -11.15 -13.62
N GLY A 16 -6.37 -9.90 -13.19
CA GLY A 16 -5.24 -9.55 -12.34
C GLY A 16 -3.91 -9.38 -13.10
N SER A 17 -3.87 -9.67 -14.41
CA SER A 17 -2.67 -9.60 -15.25
C SER A 17 -2.44 -8.23 -15.90
N ALA A 18 -3.51 -7.43 -16.07
CA ALA A 18 -3.43 -6.08 -16.61
C ALA A 18 -3.10 -5.04 -15.52
N PRO A 19 -2.63 -3.84 -15.90
CA PRO A 19 -2.51 -2.71 -14.99
C PRO A 19 -3.81 -2.47 -14.22
N GLY A 20 -3.70 -2.07 -12.95
CA GLY A 20 -4.88 -1.71 -12.15
C GLY A 20 -5.60 -0.49 -12.73
N PRO A 21 -6.86 -0.22 -12.33
CA PRO A 21 -7.61 0.96 -12.77
C PRO A 21 -6.86 2.28 -12.53
N MET A 22 -6.08 2.37 -11.46
CA MET A 22 -5.18 3.49 -11.14
C MET A 22 -3.76 3.31 -11.74
N GLY A 23 -3.59 2.44 -12.75
CA GLY A 23 -2.32 2.17 -13.40
C GLY A 23 -1.40 1.28 -12.58
N PRO A 24 -0.52 1.82 -11.71
CA PRO A 24 0.55 1.04 -11.08
C PRO A 24 0.09 0.09 -9.97
N THR A 25 -1.17 0.11 -9.54
CA THR A 25 -1.64 -0.58 -8.32
C THR A 25 -1.52 -2.11 -8.35
N ARG A 26 -1.27 -2.70 -9.51
CA ARG A 26 -0.98 -4.14 -9.68
C ARG A 26 0.48 -4.44 -10.05
N LEU A 27 1.33 -3.42 -10.15
CA LEU A 27 2.75 -3.62 -10.42
C LEU A 27 3.47 -4.19 -9.20
N THR A 28 4.45 -5.04 -9.48
CA THR A 28 5.43 -5.50 -8.48
C THR A 28 6.73 -4.75 -8.71
N PHE A 29 7.21 -4.07 -7.67
CA PHE A 29 8.47 -3.33 -7.73
C PHE A 29 9.63 -4.18 -7.24
N THR A 30 10.76 -4.11 -7.94
CA THR A 30 12.00 -4.79 -7.56
C THR A 30 12.80 -4.01 -6.52
N LYS A 31 12.48 -2.74 -6.31
CA LYS A 31 13.11 -1.85 -5.33
C LYS A 31 12.10 -1.41 -4.28
N PRO A 32 12.54 -1.10 -3.05
CA PRO A 32 11.68 -0.47 -2.05
C PRO A 32 11.06 0.82 -2.55
N VAL A 33 9.77 1.00 -2.26
CA VAL A 33 9.00 2.20 -2.61
C VAL A 33 8.45 2.82 -1.34
N ILE A 34 8.63 4.14 -1.20
CA ILE A 34 8.18 4.90 -0.03
C ILE A 34 7.15 5.92 -0.48
N ALA A 35 5.97 5.90 0.11
CA ALA A 35 4.98 6.96 -0.07
C ALA A 35 5.31 8.15 0.83
N ALA A 36 5.35 9.35 0.24
CA ALA A 36 5.36 10.61 0.96
C ALA A 36 3.98 11.27 0.86
N ILE A 37 3.33 11.50 1.99
CA ILE A 37 1.91 11.87 2.07
C ILE A 37 1.79 13.19 2.83
N GLU A 38 1.44 14.27 2.12
CA GLU A 38 1.28 15.61 2.71
C GLU A 38 -0.17 15.96 3.06
N GLY A 39 -1.15 15.32 2.43
CA GLY A 39 -2.55 15.64 2.60
C GLY A 39 -3.42 14.39 2.56
N TYR A 40 -4.38 14.36 1.65
CA TYR A 40 -5.33 13.25 1.56
C TYR A 40 -4.77 12.05 0.80
N ALA A 41 -4.64 10.93 1.50
CA ALA A 41 -4.43 9.59 0.90
C ALA A 41 -5.74 8.80 1.05
N VAL A 42 -6.71 9.05 0.17
CA VAL A 42 -8.07 8.51 0.29
C VAL A 42 -8.48 7.76 -0.98
N ALA A 43 -9.38 6.80 -0.86
CA ALA A 43 -9.88 5.98 -1.97
C ALA A 43 -8.74 5.39 -2.81
N GLY A 44 -8.61 5.73 -4.10
CA GLY A 44 -7.52 5.32 -4.97
C GLY A 44 -6.15 5.81 -4.47
N GLY A 45 -6.07 7.02 -3.89
CA GLY A 45 -4.85 7.52 -3.25
C GLY A 45 -4.39 6.67 -2.07
N LEU A 46 -5.33 6.15 -1.27
CA LEU A 46 -5.01 5.15 -0.24
C LEU A 46 -4.47 3.86 -0.87
N ALA A 47 -5.08 3.37 -1.95
CA ALA A 47 -4.60 2.18 -2.63
C ALA A 47 -3.16 2.33 -3.16
N LEU A 48 -2.82 3.51 -3.71
CA LEU A 48 -1.45 3.86 -4.12
C LEU A 48 -0.48 3.89 -2.92
N ALA A 49 -0.88 4.46 -1.78
CA ALA A 49 -0.06 4.47 -0.57
C ALA A 49 0.17 3.05 -0.02
N LEU A 50 -0.85 2.19 -0.10
CA LEU A 50 -0.78 0.80 0.39
C LEU A 50 0.07 -0.12 -0.48
N MET A 51 0.32 0.21 -1.75
CA MET A 51 1.24 -0.56 -2.60
C MET A 51 2.71 -0.27 -2.31
N CYS A 52 3.01 0.83 -1.62
CA CYS A 52 4.35 1.17 -1.19
C CYS A 52 4.75 0.34 0.04
N ASP A 53 6.05 0.07 0.18
CA ASP A 53 6.58 -0.65 1.34
C ASP A 53 6.42 0.16 2.63
N LEU A 54 6.76 1.44 2.56
CA LEU A 54 6.73 2.36 3.70
C LEU A 54 5.88 3.60 3.38
N ARG A 55 5.37 4.26 4.41
CA ARG A 55 4.51 5.44 4.31
C ARG A 55 4.96 6.49 5.32
N VAL A 56 5.51 7.59 4.82
CA VAL A 56 5.84 8.78 5.61
C VAL A 56 4.71 9.77 5.46
N ALA A 57 4.05 10.13 6.54
CA ALA A 57 2.89 11.01 6.55
C ALA A 57 3.24 12.34 7.22
N ALA A 58 2.77 13.44 6.66
CA ALA A 58 2.72 14.71 7.35
C ALA A 58 1.68 14.66 8.48
N ARG A 59 1.83 15.50 9.50
CA ARG A 59 0.94 15.55 10.66
C ARG A 59 -0.51 15.85 10.27
N GLY A 60 -0.73 16.68 9.25
CA GLY A 60 -2.03 17.00 8.68
C GLY A 60 -2.59 15.95 7.71
N ALA A 61 -1.88 14.85 7.47
CA ALA A 61 -2.32 13.84 6.52
C ALA A 61 -3.60 13.12 7.00
N THR A 62 -4.45 12.79 6.04
CA THR A 62 -5.71 12.07 6.27
C THR A 62 -5.81 10.86 5.36
N PHE A 63 -6.08 9.71 5.96
CA PHE A 63 -6.32 8.44 5.28
C PHE A 63 -7.79 8.07 5.34
N GLY A 64 -8.29 7.33 4.33
CA GLY A 64 -9.68 6.87 4.40
C GLY A 64 -10.18 6.15 3.16
N VAL A 65 -11.20 5.31 3.34
CA VAL A 65 -11.93 4.63 2.28
C VAL A 65 -13.13 5.48 1.86
N PHE A 66 -12.86 6.72 1.37
CA PHE A 66 -13.91 7.69 1.08
C PHE A 66 -14.81 7.34 -0.11
N CYS A 67 -14.36 6.46 -1.00
CA CYS A 67 -15.18 5.89 -2.05
C CYS A 67 -16.45 5.20 -1.53
N ARG A 68 -16.46 4.74 -0.26
CA ARG A 68 -17.63 4.17 0.41
C ARG A 68 -18.82 5.14 0.44
N ARG A 69 -18.56 6.45 0.60
CA ARG A 69 -19.56 7.50 0.65
C ARG A 69 -20.32 7.67 -0.68
N TRP A 70 -19.75 7.20 -1.77
CA TRP A 70 -20.23 7.37 -3.13
C TRP A 70 -20.60 6.04 -3.82
N GLY A 71 -20.64 4.93 -3.07
CA GLY A 71 -20.97 3.62 -3.61
C GLY A 71 -19.91 3.06 -4.57
N VAL A 72 -18.69 3.61 -4.59
CA VAL A 72 -17.60 3.13 -5.45
C VAL A 72 -16.81 2.06 -4.69
N PRO A 73 -16.59 0.85 -5.29
CA PRO A 73 -15.80 -0.20 -4.67
C PRO A 73 -14.30 0.09 -4.71
N LEU A 74 -13.55 -0.50 -3.78
CA LEU A 74 -12.09 -0.55 -3.84
C LEU A 74 -11.66 -1.64 -4.83
N ILE A 75 -11.02 -1.26 -5.94
CA ILE A 75 -10.62 -2.17 -7.02
C ILE A 75 -9.11 -2.12 -7.33
N ASP A 76 -8.37 -1.33 -6.57
CA ASP A 76 -6.92 -1.12 -6.71
C ASP A 76 -6.09 -1.81 -5.62
N GLY A 77 -6.59 -2.88 -5.04
CA GLY A 77 -5.91 -3.68 -4.03
C GLY A 77 -6.07 -3.16 -2.59
N GLY A 78 -6.93 -2.16 -2.36
CA GLY A 78 -7.17 -1.62 -1.02
C GLY A 78 -7.73 -2.66 -0.06
N THR A 79 -8.70 -3.48 -0.48
CA THR A 79 -9.29 -4.56 0.35
C THR A 79 -8.32 -5.71 0.63
N VAL A 80 -7.27 -5.84 -0.18
CA VAL A 80 -6.25 -6.90 -0.04
C VAL A 80 -5.10 -6.44 0.85
N ARG A 81 -4.57 -5.22 0.61
CA ARG A 81 -3.38 -4.73 1.30
C ARG A 81 -3.68 -4.13 2.67
N LEU A 82 -4.79 -3.39 2.80
CA LEU A 82 -5.11 -2.73 4.06
C LEU A 82 -5.18 -3.70 5.25
N PRO A 83 -5.93 -4.83 5.18
CA PRO A 83 -5.97 -5.76 6.31
C PRO A 83 -4.63 -6.47 6.59
N ARG A 84 -3.75 -6.59 5.60
CA ARG A 84 -2.40 -7.14 5.77
C ARG A 84 -1.47 -6.16 6.50
N ILE A 85 -1.75 -4.87 6.44
CA ILE A 85 -0.95 -3.82 7.08
C ILE A 85 -1.47 -3.51 8.48
N VAL A 86 -2.78 -3.28 8.66
CA VAL A 86 -3.35 -2.80 9.92
C VAL A 86 -4.14 -3.86 10.71
N GLY A 87 -4.26 -5.07 10.16
CA GLY A 87 -5.11 -6.11 10.70
C GLY A 87 -6.58 -5.95 10.27
N MET A 88 -7.32 -7.07 10.28
CA MET A 88 -8.69 -7.15 9.74
C MET A 88 -9.66 -6.20 10.45
N GLY A 89 -9.59 -6.10 11.78
CA GLY A 89 -10.54 -5.27 12.55
C GLY A 89 -10.46 -3.79 12.18
N ARG A 90 -9.25 -3.22 12.14
CA ARG A 90 -9.03 -1.81 11.77
C ARG A 90 -9.32 -1.57 10.28
N ALA A 91 -8.96 -2.52 9.43
CA ALA A 91 -9.28 -2.43 8.02
C ALA A 91 -10.79 -2.39 7.76
N LEU A 92 -11.57 -3.27 8.43
CA LEU A 92 -13.03 -3.30 8.31
C LEU A 92 -13.67 -2.03 8.86
N ASP A 93 -13.17 -1.48 9.97
CA ASP A 93 -13.63 -0.17 10.46
C ASP A 93 -13.50 0.89 9.36
N MET A 94 -12.33 1.04 8.74
CA MET A 94 -12.13 2.01 7.66
C MET A 94 -12.98 1.71 6.42
N ILE A 95 -13.09 0.44 6.02
CA ILE A 95 -13.81 0.00 4.82
C ILE A 95 -15.32 0.19 4.99
N LEU A 96 -15.89 -0.16 6.14
CA LEU A 96 -17.33 -0.13 6.36
C LEU A 96 -17.84 1.27 6.67
N THR A 97 -17.10 2.02 7.49
CA THR A 97 -17.52 3.35 7.93
C THR A 97 -17.14 4.48 6.95
N GLY A 98 -16.07 4.31 6.19
CA GLY A 98 -15.50 5.38 5.37
C GLY A 98 -15.08 6.61 6.19
N ARG A 99 -14.78 6.42 7.49
CA ARG A 99 -14.34 7.51 8.36
C ARG A 99 -12.92 7.98 8.01
N PRO A 100 -12.57 9.21 8.34
CA PRO A 100 -11.18 9.67 8.24
C PRO A 100 -10.34 9.05 9.37
N VAL A 101 -9.07 8.83 9.06
CA VAL A 101 -8.00 8.42 9.97
C VAL A 101 -6.88 9.45 9.84
N GLY A 102 -6.57 10.15 10.94
CA GLY A 102 -5.47 11.13 10.98
C GLY A 102 -4.09 10.46 11.11
N ALA A 103 -3.04 11.26 10.99
CA ALA A 103 -1.65 10.77 10.96
C ALA A 103 -1.26 10.03 12.25
N ASP A 104 -1.62 10.53 13.42
CA ASP A 104 -1.26 9.90 14.70
C ASP A 104 -1.96 8.54 14.88
N GLU A 105 -3.24 8.44 14.52
CA GLU A 105 -3.96 7.16 14.52
C GLU A 105 -3.36 6.20 13.47
N ALA A 106 -3.03 6.71 12.28
CA ALA A 106 -2.38 5.92 11.24
C ALA A 106 -1.03 5.35 11.70
N LEU A 107 -0.24 6.13 12.45
CA LEU A 107 1.00 5.65 13.07
C LEU A 107 0.71 4.58 14.13
N ALA A 108 -0.24 4.82 15.02
CA ALA A 108 -0.58 3.90 16.10
C ALA A 108 -1.11 2.55 15.60
N MET A 109 -1.77 2.51 14.42
CA MET A 109 -2.26 1.27 13.82
C MET A 109 -1.27 0.63 12.83
N GLY A 110 -0.11 1.22 12.58
CA GLY A 110 0.88 0.71 11.61
C GLY A 110 0.56 1.04 10.15
N LEU A 111 -0.43 1.88 9.88
CA LEU A 111 -0.73 2.36 8.53
C LEU A 111 0.35 3.34 8.05
N ALA A 112 0.76 4.29 8.89
CA ALA A 112 1.94 5.11 8.65
C ALA A 112 3.17 4.50 9.34
N THR A 113 4.33 4.59 8.70
CA THR A 113 5.62 4.17 9.24
C THR A 113 6.24 5.28 10.09
N MET A 114 6.00 6.52 9.70
CA MET A 114 6.56 7.72 10.31
C MET A 114 5.59 8.88 10.13
N VAL A 115 5.53 9.77 11.13
CA VAL A 115 4.82 11.06 11.04
C VAL A 115 5.84 12.18 11.21
N VAL A 116 5.73 13.20 10.36
CA VAL A 116 6.61 14.37 10.33
C VAL A 116 5.76 15.65 10.25
N GLU A 117 6.38 16.81 10.44
CA GLU A 117 5.69 18.09 10.29
C GLU A 117 5.22 18.31 8.84
N ASP A 118 4.19 19.12 8.66
CA ASP A 118 3.62 19.43 7.35
C ASP A 118 4.68 20.05 6.44
N GLY A 119 4.69 19.62 5.17
CA GLY A 119 5.69 20.01 4.19
C GLY A 119 7.02 19.22 4.27
N GLN A 120 7.16 18.29 5.22
CA GLN A 120 8.41 17.54 5.41
C GLN A 120 8.35 16.08 4.93
N ALA A 121 7.18 15.58 4.50
CA ALA A 121 7.03 14.15 4.18
C ALA A 121 7.96 13.70 3.04
N LEU A 122 8.13 14.53 2.00
CA LEU A 122 9.01 14.18 0.87
C LEU A 122 10.49 14.14 1.31
N ALA A 123 10.95 15.16 2.03
CA ALA A 123 12.34 15.22 2.50
C ALA A 123 12.67 14.06 3.44
N ALA A 124 11.76 13.72 4.36
CA ALA A 124 11.91 12.59 5.27
C ALA A 124 11.89 11.23 4.53
N ALA A 125 11.02 11.07 3.53
CA ALA A 125 10.99 9.87 2.69
C ALA A 125 12.27 9.70 1.89
N GLN A 126 12.83 10.79 1.34
CA GLN A 126 14.11 10.77 0.62
C GLN A 126 15.28 10.42 1.55
N ALA A 127 15.31 10.98 2.77
CA ALA A 127 16.32 10.65 3.77
C ALA A 127 16.24 9.16 4.18
N LEU A 128 15.01 8.64 4.36
CA LEU A 128 14.78 7.22 4.64
C LEU A 128 15.24 6.34 3.46
N ALA A 129 14.92 6.73 2.23
CA ALA A 129 15.37 6.02 1.02
C ALA A 129 16.90 5.98 0.92
N ALA A 130 17.58 7.09 1.20
CA ALA A 130 19.04 7.16 1.20
C ALA A 130 19.66 6.21 2.24
N ARG A 131 19.07 6.13 3.45
CA ARG A 131 19.50 5.18 4.48
C ARG A 131 19.34 3.73 4.03
N ILE A 132 18.20 3.39 3.42
CA ILE A 132 17.93 2.04 2.89
C ILE A 132 18.92 1.70 1.76
N ALA A 133 19.20 2.65 0.87
CA ALA A 133 20.14 2.49 -0.23
C ALA A 133 21.59 2.26 0.23
N ALA A 134 21.95 2.68 1.43
CA ALA A 134 23.29 2.48 2.00
C ALA A 134 23.54 1.05 2.53
N PHE A 135 22.49 0.24 2.72
CA PHE A 135 22.65 -1.14 3.17
C PHE A 135 23.06 -2.09 2.02
N PRO A 136 23.63 -3.29 2.33
CA PRO A 136 23.88 -4.31 1.33
C PRO A 136 22.59 -4.73 0.62
N GLN A 137 22.45 -4.38 -0.66
CA GLN A 137 21.18 -4.47 -1.38
C GLN A 137 20.72 -5.92 -1.62
N ALA A 138 21.63 -6.85 -1.88
CA ALA A 138 21.28 -8.24 -2.16
C ALA A 138 20.50 -8.87 -1.01
N CYS A 139 20.98 -8.74 0.21
CA CYS A 139 20.34 -9.27 1.43
C CYS A 139 18.98 -8.59 1.66
N MET A 140 18.95 -7.27 1.68
CA MET A 140 17.73 -6.50 1.96
C MET A 140 16.62 -6.80 0.92
N LEU A 141 16.96 -6.92 -0.36
CA LEU A 141 16.00 -7.23 -1.42
C LEU A 141 15.51 -8.68 -1.34
N ALA A 142 16.38 -9.63 -0.94
CA ALA A 142 15.98 -11.02 -0.69
C ALA A 142 14.97 -11.10 0.47
N ASP A 143 15.24 -10.45 1.59
CA ASP A 143 14.34 -10.41 2.74
C ASP A 143 12.99 -9.77 2.39
N ARG A 144 13.03 -8.65 1.64
CA ARG A 144 11.81 -7.99 1.15
C ARG A 144 10.99 -8.93 0.24
N ALA A 145 11.63 -9.61 -0.69
CA ALA A 145 10.96 -10.54 -1.59
C ALA A 145 10.33 -11.71 -0.83
N SER A 146 11.04 -12.28 0.16
CA SER A 146 10.54 -13.33 1.04
C SER A 146 9.33 -12.87 1.85
N ALA A 147 9.39 -11.66 2.42
CA ALA A 147 8.29 -11.09 3.21
C ALA A 147 6.99 -10.92 2.40
N TYR A 148 7.07 -10.63 1.10
CA TYR A 148 5.90 -10.58 0.24
C TYR A 148 5.44 -11.97 -0.23
N ALA A 149 6.36 -12.85 -0.60
CA ALA A 149 6.03 -14.16 -1.13
C ALA A 149 5.34 -15.09 -0.11
N GLN A 150 5.62 -14.90 1.19
CA GLN A 150 5.09 -15.75 2.25
C GLN A 150 3.55 -15.75 2.33
N TRP A 151 2.88 -14.68 1.86
CA TRP A 151 1.43 -14.58 1.91
C TRP A 151 0.69 -15.63 1.07
N ASP A 152 1.34 -16.15 0.06
CA ASP A 152 0.77 -17.11 -0.89
C ASP A 152 1.26 -18.54 -0.64
N LEU A 153 1.95 -18.80 0.50
CA LEU A 153 2.60 -20.05 0.80
C LEU A 153 2.11 -20.64 2.14
N PRO A 154 2.00 -21.98 2.25
CA PRO A 154 1.93 -22.64 3.55
C PRO A 154 3.18 -22.32 4.40
N LEU A 155 3.03 -22.18 5.73
CA LEU A 155 4.10 -21.76 6.62
C LEU A 155 5.41 -22.56 6.45
N ALA A 156 5.33 -23.89 6.39
CA ALA A 156 6.50 -24.75 6.22
C ALA A 156 7.25 -24.47 4.90
N GLU A 157 6.52 -24.20 3.82
CA GLU A 157 7.11 -23.85 2.53
C GLU A 157 7.69 -22.43 2.55
N ALA A 158 7.03 -21.47 3.21
CA ALA A 158 7.56 -20.12 3.37
C ALA A 158 8.91 -20.14 4.11
N LEU A 159 9.00 -20.84 5.25
CA LEU A 159 10.24 -20.98 6.03
C LEU A 159 11.35 -21.69 5.24
N ARG A 160 11.00 -22.72 4.45
CA ARG A 160 11.96 -23.40 3.61
C ARG A 160 12.55 -22.48 2.52
N ARG A 161 11.71 -21.64 1.89
CA ARG A 161 12.15 -20.69 0.85
C ARG A 161 12.96 -19.55 1.43
N GLU A 162 12.58 -19.03 2.61
CA GLU A 162 13.37 -18.03 3.32
C GLU A 162 14.80 -18.53 3.57
N GLY A 163 14.96 -19.74 4.14
CA GLY A 163 16.26 -20.33 4.39
C GLY A 163 17.09 -20.58 3.13
N ALA A 164 16.46 -20.93 2.01
CA ALA A 164 17.16 -21.13 0.73
C ALA A 164 17.54 -19.81 0.03
N GLY A 165 16.87 -18.72 0.32
CA GLY A 165 17.13 -17.39 -0.28
C GLY A 165 18.21 -16.58 0.42
N GLY A 166 18.69 -17.03 1.57
CA GLY A 166 19.70 -16.34 2.39
C GLY A 166 21.17 -16.65 2.03
N PHE A 167 21.42 -17.44 0.96
CA PHE A 167 22.75 -17.84 0.52
C PHE A 167 22.95 -17.62 -0.97
#